data_941dcf842faec6147e279c54f2a4bae5
#
_entry.id   941dcf842faec6147e279c54f2a4bae5
#
_cell.length_a   1.000
_cell.length_b   1.000
_cell.length_c   1.000
_cell.angle_alpha   90.00
_cell.angle_beta   90.00
_cell.angle_gamma   90.00
#
_symmetry.space_group_name_H-M   'P 1'
#
loop_
_entity.id
_entity.type
_entity.pdbx_description
1 polymer ?
#
loop_
_entity_poly.entity_id
_entity_poly.type
_entity_poly.pdbx_seq_one_letter_code
_entity_poly.pdbx_strand_id
1 'polypeptide(L)'
;MKKAAQKAGWQVLAEAIVPDDAARIQETIRSFGKQGCGLILTTGGTGIGPRDVTPEAIRAMMRVELPGFGEVMRAESMKITPNAILSRNLAAVVDHALVIALPGKPSGAVECLSFVQSAIPHGVAVAQGTPTSC
;
A
#
# COMPACT_ATOMS: atom_id res chain seq x y z
N MET A 1 5.79 -4.56 -10.06
CA MET A 1 5.76 -4.59 -8.57
C MET A 1 6.34 -5.89 -7.99
N LYS A 2 6.00 -7.04 -8.53
CA LYS A 2 6.54 -8.34 -8.07
C LYS A 2 8.07 -8.36 -8.00
N LYS A 3 8.73 -7.88 -9.05
CA LYS A 3 10.21 -7.82 -9.09
C LYS A 3 10.77 -6.92 -7.99
N ALA A 4 10.11 -5.79 -7.71
CA ALA A 4 10.52 -4.88 -6.65
C ALA A 4 10.39 -5.54 -5.27
N ALA A 5 9.31 -6.27 -5.02
CA ALA A 5 9.10 -7.02 -3.78
C ALA A 5 10.18 -8.10 -3.60
N GLN A 6 10.47 -8.86 -4.65
CA GLN A 6 11.50 -9.89 -4.63
C GLN A 6 12.90 -9.32 -4.41
N LYS A 7 13.21 -8.18 -5.03
CA LYS A 7 14.46 -7.46 -4.83
C LYS A 7 14.62 -6.97 -3.39
N ALA A 8 13.52 -6.62 -2.74
CA ALA A 8 13.50 -6.23 -1.33
C ALA A 8 13.67 -7.43 -0.38
N GLY A 9 13.73 -8.65 -0.89
CA GLY A 9 13.86 -9.88 -0.10
C GLY A 9 12.53 -10.45 0.40
N TRP A 10 11.41 -9.94 -0.11
CA TRP A 10 10.08 -10.41 0.30
C TRP A 10 9.59 -11.57 -0.57
N GLN A 11 8.97 -12.55 0.06
CA GLN A 11 8.32 -13.65 -0.63
C GLN A 11 6.93 -13.20 -1.09
N VAL A 12 6.66 -13.31 -2.38
CA VAL A 12 5.33 -13.02 -2.94
C VAL A 12 4.45 -14.27 -2.80
N LEU A 13 3.46 -14.20 -1.92
CA LEU A 13 2.55 -15.32 -1.63
C LEU A 13 1.35 -15.35 -2.57
N ALA A 14 0.91 -14.18 -3.06
CA ALA A 14 -0.29 -14.07 -3.89
C ALA A 14 -0.22 -12.84 -4.77
N GLU A 15 -0.93 -12.90 -5.91
CA GLU A 15 -1.10 -11.79 -6.83
C GLU A 15 -2.53 -11.83 -7.38
N ALA A 16 -3.10 -10.67 -7.64
CA ALA A 16 -4.41 -10.57 -8.28
C ALA A 16 -4.51 -9.28 -9.09
N ILE A 17 -5.29 -9.31 -10.16
CA ILE A 17 -5.74 -8.14 -10.89
C ILE A 17 -7.20 -7.93 -10.51
N VAL A 18 -7.52 -6.76 -9.98
CA VAL A 18 -8.84 -6.46 -9.42
C VAL A 18 -9.43 -5.25 -10.14
N PRO A 19 -10.70 -5.28 -10.54
CA PRO A 19 -11.35 -4.11 -11.13
C PRO A 19 -11.47 -2.95 -10.13
N ASP A 20 -11.73 -1.75 -10.63
CA ASP A 20 -11.94 -0.54 -9.81
C ASP A 20 -13.31 -0.59 -9.13
N ASP A 21 -13.45 -1.51 -8.20
CA ASP A 21 -14.66 -1.79 -7.42
C ASP A 21 -14.26 -1.96 -5.96
N ALA A 22 -14.80 -1.11 -5.09
CA ALA A 22 -14.41 -1.09 -3.68
C ALA A 22 -14.62 -2.44 -2.99
N ALA A 23 -15.74 -3.12 -3.25
CA ALA A 23 -16.04 -4.42 -2.64
C ALA A 23 -15.05 -5.49 -3.08
N ARG A 24 -14.65 -5.49 -4.35
CA ARG A 24 -13.69 -6.44 -4.91
C ARG A 24 -12.29 -6.19 -4.37
N ILE A 25 -11.89 -4.94 -4.23
CA ILE A 25 -10.62 -4.55 -3.62
C ILE A 25 -10.58 -5.03 -2.16
N GLN A 26 -11.62 -4.76 -1.39
CA GLN A 26 -11.72 -5.16 0.00
C GLN A 26 -11.69 -6.68 0.18
N GLU A 27 -12.44 -7.41 -0.65
CA GLU A 27 -12.46 -8.88 -0.64
C GLU A 27 -11.07 -9.46 -0.89
N THR A 28 -10.35 -8.92 -1.88
CA THR A 28 -9.00 -9.37 -2.21
C THR A 28 -8.02 -9.10 -1.09
N ILE A 29 -8.07 -7.92 -0.48
CA ILE A 29 -7.22 -7.59 0.68
C ILE A 29 -7.48 -8.54 1.84
N ARG A 30 -8.75 -8.82 2.17
CA ARG A 30 -9.10 -9.78 3.22
C ARG A 30 -8.59 -11.18 2.89
N SER A 31 -8.74 -11.62 1.66
CA SER A 31 -8.26 -12.93 1.19
C SER A 31 -6.76 -13.05 1.37
N PHE A 32 -6.00 -12.04 0.99
CA PHE A 32 -4.54 -12.04 1.14
C PHE A 32 -4.14 -12.07 2.62
N GLY A 33 -4.82 -11.32 3.47
CA GLY A 33 -4.59 -11.35 4.92
C GLY A 33 -4.81 -12.75 5.49
N LYS A 34 -5.87 -13.44 5.08
CA LYS A 34 -6.17 -14.82 5.50
C LYS A 34 -5.13 -15.82 5.00
N GLN A 35 -4.48 -15.55 3.87
CA GLN A 35 -3.38 -16.38 3.35
C GLN A 35 -2.05 -16.15 4.07
N GLY A 36 -2.01 -15.23 5.04
CA GLY A 36 -0.82 -14.95 5.81
C GLY A 36 0.04 -13.80 5.28
N CYS A 37 -0.47 -13.00 4.35
CA CYS A 37 0.25 -11.82 3.86
C CYS A 37 0.32 -10.76 4.97
N GLY A 38 1.51 -10.51 5.49
CA GLY A 38 1.76 -9.44 6.46
C GLY A 38 1.91 -8.07 5.80
N LEU A 39 2.26 -8.05 4.52
CA LEU A 39 2.35 -6.85 3.69
C LEU A 39 1.49 -7.05 2.45
N ILE A 40 0.63 -6.09 2.17
CA ILE A 40 -0.21 -6.08 0.98
C ILE A 40 0.02 -4.76 0.25
N LEU A 41 0.47 -4.84 -1.00
CA LEU A 41 0.70 -3.69 -1.85
C LEU A 41 -0.39 -3.63 -2.92
N THR A 42 -1.05 -2.49 -3.05
CA THR A 42 -1.96 -2.23 -4.16
C THR A 42 -1.34 -1.21 -5.10
N THR A 43 -1.62 -1.29 -6.38
CA THR A 43 -1.20 -0.31 -7.38
C THR A 43 -2.40 0.16 -8.18
N GLY A 44 -2.51 1.47 -8.34
CA GLY A 44 -3.62 2.08 -9.08
C GLY A 44 -4.80 2.49 -8.21
N GLY A 45 -5.71 3.23 -8.81
CA GLY A 45 -6.93 3.70 -8.16
C GLY A 45 -6.73 4.74 -7.06
N THR A 46 -5.57 5.42 -7.03
CA THR A 46 -5.22 6.40 -5.98
C THR A 46 -5.24 7.85 -6.43
N GLY A 47 -5.71 8.13 -7.63
CA GLY A 47 -5.86 9.49 -8.14
C GLY A 47 -7.21 10.11 -7.79
N ILE A 48 -7.57 11.15 -8.53
CA ILE A 48 -8.81 11.91 -8.34
C ILE A 48 -9.87 11.63 -9.40
N GLY A 49 -9.63 10.63 -10.24
CA GLY A 49 -10.58 10.21 -11.27
C GLY A 49 -11.84 9.55 -10.66
N PRO A 50 -12.95 9.50 -11.41
CA PRO A 50 -14.20 8.94 -10.89
C PRO A 50 -14.15 7.44 -10.61
N ARG A 51 -13.17 6.73 -11.16
CA ARG A 51 -12.94 5.30 -10.93
C ARG A 51 -11.91 5.01 -9.84
N ASP A 52 -11.25 6.06 -9.32
CA ASP A 52 -10.21 5.90 -8.31
C ASP A 52 -10.86 5.73 -6.95
N VAL A 53 -11.02 4.48 -6.50
CA VAL A 53 -11.75 4.12 -5.28
C VAL A 53 -10.89 3.34 -4.27
N THR A 54 -9.60 3.14 -4.55
CA THR A 54 -8.72 2.36 -3.66
C THR A 54 -8.60 2.96 -2.26
N PRO A 55 -8.39 4.28 -2.09
CA PRO A 55 -8.33 4.86 -0.74
C PRO A 55 -9.62 4.67 0.04
N GLU A 56 -10.77 4.87 -0.59
CA GLU A 56 -12.08 4.69 0.04
C GLU A 56 -12.31 3.23 0.46
N ALA A 57 -11.92 2.29 -0.41
CA ALA A 57 -12.02 0.86 -0.11
C ALA A 57 -11.18 0.49 1.13
N ILE A 58 -9.96 0.96 1.21
CA ILE A 58 -9.06 0.66 2.33
C ILE A 58 -9.55 1.36 3.60
N ARG A 59 -9.95 2.63 3.53
CA ARG A 59 -10.43 3.37 4.70
C ARG A 59 -11.67 2.75 5.33
N ALA A 60 -12.54 2.14 4.52
CA ALA A 60 -13.74 1.48 5.03
C ALA A 60 -13.44 0.22 5.85
N MET A 61 -12.27 -0.38 5.70
CA MET A 61 -11.90 -1.63 6.36
C MET A 61 -10.69 -1.52 7.29
N MET A 62 -10.00 -0.38 7.31
CA MET A 62 -8.79 -0.21 8.12
C MET A 62 -9.10 -0.14 9.61
N ARG A 63 -8.17 -0.70 10.40
CA ARG A 63 -8.17 -0.53 11.85
C ARG A 63 -7.53 0.81 12.23
N VAL A 64 -6.46 1.19 11.56
CA VAL A 64 -5.73 2.45 11.80
C VAL A 64 -5.05 2.89 10.50
N GLU A 65 -5.07 4.19 10.24
CA GLU A 65 -4.32 4.80 9.12
C GLU A 65 -2.91 5.15 9.58
N LEU A 66 -1.95 5.05 8.67
CA LEU A 66 -0.55 5.42 8.88
C LEU A 66 -0.22 6.60 7.97
N PRO A 67 -0.59 7.84 8.35
CA PRO A 67 -0.49 8.99 7.44
C PRO A 67 0.93 9.33 7.00
N GLY A 68 1.93 9.00 7.81
CA GLY A 68 3.34 9.25 7.47
C GLY A 68 3.79 8.62 6.16
N PHE A 69 3.25 7.46 5.79
CA PHE A 69 3.57 6.83 4.50
C PHE A 69 3.13 7.70 3.33
N GLY A 70 1.88 8.14 3.32
CA GLY A 70 1.36 9.00 2.26
C GLY A 70 2.07 10.35 2.21
N GLU A 71 2.38 10.92 3.35
CA GLU A 71 3.12 12.19 3.46
C GLU A 71 4.49 12.09 2.79
N VAL A 72 5.27 11.06 3.11
CA VAL A 72 6.60 10.86 2.53
C VAL A 72 6.51 10.54 1.04
N MET A 73 5.62 9.65 0.64
CA MET A 73 5.44 9.31 -0.77
C MET A 73 5.11 10.55 -1.61
N ARG A 74 4.18 11.39 -1.15
CA ARG A 74 3.83 12.63 -1.86
C ARG A 74 4.96 13.65 -1.86
N ALA A 75 5.58 13.89 -0.72
CA ALA A 75 6.66 14.87 -0.61
C ALA A 75 7.84 14.53 -1.51
N GLU A 76 8.29 13.27 -1.50
CA GLU A 76 9.39 12.84 -2.34
C GLU A 76 9.01 12.81 -3.83
N SER A 77 7.80 12.39 -4.15
CA SER A 77 7.32 12.36 -5.54
C SER A 77 7.15 13.77 -6.12
N MET A 78 6.82 14.77 -5.30
CA MET A 78 6.69 16.16 -5.74
C MET A 78 8.03 16.75 -6.20
N LYS A 79 9.15 16.21 -5.77
CA LYS A 79 10.48 16.59 -6.29
C LYS A 79 10.68 16.15 -7.73
N ILE A 80 9.92 15.15 -8.19
CA ILE A 80 9.98 14.57 -9.54
C ILE A 80 8.90 15.18 -10.44
N THR A 81 7.67 15.30 -9.94
CA THR A 81 6.54 15.85 -10.68
C THR A 81 5.59 16.62 -9.77
N PRO A 82 5.14 17.83 -10.18
CA PRO A 82 4.19 18.60 -9.38
C PRO A 82 2.82 17.92 -9.26
N ASN A 83 2.46 17.05 -10.19
CA ASN A 83 1.18 16.35 -10.18
C ASN A 83 1.06 15.35 -9.03
N ALA A 84 2.15 15.01 -8.37
CA ALA A 84 2.14 14.14 -7.19
C ALA A 84 1.28 14.70 -6.05
N ILE A 85 1.04 16.02 -6.02
CA ILE A 85 0.15 16.64 -5.04
C ILE A 85 -1.29 16.11 -5.12
N LEU A 86 -1.69 15.57 -6.27
CA LEU A 86 -3.01 15.02 -6.51
C LEU A 86 -3.12 13.54 -6.07
N SER A 87 -2.01 12.92 -5.69
CA SER A 87 -1.99 11.52 -5.29
C SER A 87 -2.64 11.34 -3.92
N ARG A 88 -3.48 10.31 -3.81
CA ARG A 88 -4.12 9.93 -2.56
C ARG A 88 -3.56 8.61 -2.00
N ASN A 89 -2.27 8.35 -2.29
CA ASN A 89 -1.56 7.21 -1.74
C ASN A 89 -1.65 7.21 -0.21
N LEU A 90 -1.83 6.03 0.37
CA LEU A 90 -1.94 5.88 1.81
C LEU A 90 -1.38 4.54 2.26
N ALA A 91 -1.15 4.41 3.55
CA ALA A 91 -0.94 3.12 4.19
C ALA A 91 -1.85 3.01 5.41
N ALA A 92 -2.21 1.78 5.73
CA ALA A 92 -3.11 1.48 6.82
C ALA A 92 -2.84 0.07 7.34
N VAL A 93 -3.33 -0.21 8.53
CA VAL A 93 -3.38 -1.57 9.06
C VAL A 93 -4.80 -2.09 8.88
N VAL A 94 -4.92 -3.21 8.18
CA VAL A 94 -6.18 -3.93 8.01
C VAL A 94 -6.01 -5.29 8.68
N ASP A 95 -6.82 -5.56 9.70
CA ASP A 95 -6.62 -6.70 10.59
C ASP A 95 -5.18 -6.69 11.14
N HIS A 96 -4.32 -7.58 10.69
CA HIS A 96 -2.91 -7.66 11.10
C HIS A 96 -1.94 -7.42 9.94
N ALA A 97 -2.43 -6.94 8.81
CA ALA A 97 -1.60 -6.67 7.64
C ALA A 97 -1.34 -5.17 7.46
N LEU A 98 -0.11 -4.85 7.08
CA LEU A 98 0.22 -3.51 6.59
C LEU A 98 -0.18 -3.44 5.12
N VAL A 99 -1.08 -2.52 4.79
CA VAL A 99 -1.56 -2.30 3.42
C VAL A 99 -1.03 -0.96 2.94
N ILE A 100 -0.38 -0.95 1.78
CA ILE A 100 0.16 0.28 1.16
C ILE A 100 -0.43 0.44 -0.23
N ALA A 101 -1.11 1.55 -0.46
CA ALA A 101 -1.68 1.89 -1.75
C ALA A 101 -0.71 2.77 -2.54
N LEU A 102 -0.26 2.27 -3.68
CA LEU A 102 0.75 2.88 -4.54
C LEU A 102 0.12 3.39 -5.84
N PRO A 103 0.76 4.35 -6.53
CA PRO A 103 0.24 4.85 -7.80
C PRO A 103 0.19 3.75 -8.88
N GLY A 104 -0.67 3.98 -9.88
CA GLY A 104 -0.88 3.02 -10.96
C GLY A 104 0.24 2.94 -11.99
N LYS A 105 0.99 4.03 -12.20
CA LYS A 105 2.12 4.03 -13.11
C LYS A 105 3.23 3.14 -12.53
N PRO A 106 3.70 2.12 -13.27
CA PRO A 106 4.67 1.17 -12.71
C PRO A 106 5.94 1.81 -12.14
N SER A 107 6.52 2.79 -12.82
CA SER A 107 7.71 3.50 -12.30
C SER A 107 7.40 4.28 -11.03
N GLY A 108 6.25 4.95 -10.98
CA GLY A 108 5.80 5.70 -9.80
C GLY A 108 5.53 4.79 -8.61
N ALA A 109 4.97 3.61 -8.85
CA ALA A 109 4.74 2.64 -7.79
C ALA A 109 6.05 2.15 -7.17
N VAL A 110 7.04 1.83 -7.98
CA VAL A 110 8.37 1.40 -7.52
C VAL A 110 9.08 2.52 -6.78
N GLU A 111 9.03 3.75 -7.31
CA GLU A 111 9.62 4.92 -6.66
C GLU A 111 8.99 5.17 -5.29
N CYS A 112 7.66 5.23 -5.21
CA CYS A 112 6.95 5.44 -3.95
C CYS A 112 7.30 4.36 -2.92
N LEU A 113 7.34 3.10 -3.34
CA LEU A 113 7.73 2.01 -2.46
C LEU A 113 9.14 2.22 -1.92
N SER A 114 10.08 2.64 -2.77
CA SER A 114 11.47 2.87 -2.36
C SER A 114 11.60 3.94 -1.28
N PHE A 115 10.75 4.96 -1.30
CA PHE A 115 10.79 6.05 -0.32
C PHE A 115 10.40 5.61 1.10
N VAL A 116 9.59 4.57 1.22
CA VAL A 116 9.06 4.10 2.51
C VAL A 116 9.55 2.71 2.90
N GLN A 117 10.33 2.07 2.05
CA GLN A 117 10.71 0.66 2.20
C GLN A 117 11.40 0.36 3.53
N SER A 118 12.24 1.26 4.03
CA SER A 118 13.00 1.05 5.26
C SER A 118 12.11 0.92 6.51
N ALA A 119 10.92 1.50 6.50
CA ALA A 119 9.98 1.43 7.63
C ALA A 119 9.09 0.17 7.57
N ILE A 120 9.04 -0.52 6.44
CA ILE A 120 8.08 -1.61 6.23
C ILE A 120 8.32 -2.81 7.14
N PRO A 121 9.56 -3.34 7.31
CA PRO A 121 9.75 -4.51 8.18
C PRO A 121 9.28 -4.28 9.61
N HIS A 122 9.60 -3.14 10.18
CA HIS A 122 9.15 -2.77 11.52
C HIS A 122 7.61 -2.60 11.56
N GLY A 123 7.06 -1.93 10.56
CA GLY A 123 5.60 -1.73 10.43
C GLY A 123 4.84 -3.03 10.36
N VAL A 124 5.32 -3.99 9.57
CA VAL A 124 4.70 -5.33 9.47
C VAL A 124 4.76 -6.04 10.82
N ALA A 125 5.90 -6.04 11.49
CA ALA A 125 6.06 -6.68 12.80
C ALA A 125 5.09 -6.08 13.84
N VAL A 126 5.00 -4.77 13.91
CA VAL A 126 4.08 -4.07 14.84
C VAL A 126 2.63 -4.37 14.50
N ALA A 127 2.26 -4.35 13.22
CA ALA A 127 0.88 -4.64 12.78
C ALA A 127 0.45 -6.06 13.16
N GLN A 128 1.38 -7.01 13.17
CA GLN A 128 1.14 -8.39 13.57
C GLN A 128 1.19 -8.62 15.07
N GLY A 129 1.47 -7.57 15.86
CA GLY A 129 1.57 -7.69 17.30
C GLY A 129 2.86 -8.35 17.79
N THR A 130 3.87 -8.47 16.92
CA THR A 130 5.18 -9.02 17.30
C THR A 130 5.90 -8.03 18.21
N PRO A 131 6.42 -8.42 19.37
CA PRO A 131 7.20 -7.53 20.21
C PRO A 131 8.44 -7.01 19.47
N THR A 132 8.60 -5.69 19.46
CA THR A 132 9.73 -5.02 18.82
C THR A 132 10.26 -3.90 19.72
N SER A 133 11.52 -3.54 19.55
CA SER A 133 12.06 -2.32 20.13
C SER A 133 12.00 -1.20 19.06
N CYS A 134 11.57 -0.05 19.46
CA CYS A 134 11.57 1.14 18.59
C CYS A 134 12.91 1.88 18.65
#